data_10b03d4f1d9f294b399eedfba441cc49
#
_entry.id   10b03d4f1d9f294b399eedfba441cc49
#
_cell.length_a   1.000
_cell.length_b   1.000
_cell.length_c   1.000
_cell.angle_alpha   90.00
_cell.angle_beta   90.00
_cell.angle_gamma   90.00
#
_symmetry.space_group_name_H-M   'P 1'
#
loop_
_entity.id
_entity.type
_entity.pdbx_description
1 polymer ?
#
loop_
_entity_poly.entity_id
_entity_poly.type
_entity_poly.pdbx_seq_one_letter_code
_entity_poly.pdbx_strand_id
1 'polypeptide(L)'
;MEKIGIIDLGSNTARLVIVEMLGDGHFIVVDQLKESVRLGKDMERDGFLKPQRITETLKTLKMFRKLCDAHGIEKIIAVATAAVPKTGWAAPRYGWCGWLL
;
A
#
# COMPACT_ATOMS: atom_id res chain seq x y z
N MET A 1 -20.89 -11.54 -3.02
CA MET A 1 -19.59 -11.63 -3.71
C MET A 1 -18.51 -10.94 -2.90
N GLU A 2 -17.33 -11.48 -2.92
CA GLU A 2 -16.24 -11.01 -2.08
C GLU A 2 -15.63 -9.73 -2.63
N LYS A 3 -15.41 -8.76 -1.75
CA LYS A 3 -14.66 -7.57 -2.07
C LYS A 3 -13.29 -7.64 -1.40
N ILE A 4 -12.26 -7.23 -2.12
CA ILE A 4 -10.89 -7.25 -1.65
C ILE A 4 -10.29 -5.86 -1.83
N GLY A 5 -9.57 -5.40 -0.81
CA GLY A 5 -8.78 -4.18 -0.91
C GLY A 5 -7.34 -4.53 -1.25
N ILE A 6 -6.78 -3.88 -2.24
CA ILE A 6 -5.39 -4.06 -2.65
C ILE A 6 -4.66 -2.74 -2.48
N ILE A 7 -3.64 -2.73 -1.65
CA ILE A 7 -2.81 -1.56 -1.42
C ILE A 7 -1.46 -1.78 -2.09
N ASP A 8 -1.08 -0.87 -2.96
CA ASP A 8 0.23 -0.85 -3.59
C ASP A 8 1.01 0.36 -3.09
N LEU A 9 2.05 0.11 -2.32
CA LEU A 9 2.91 1.14 -1.78
C LEU A 9 4.18 1.26 -2.60
N GLY A 10 4.23 2.27 -3.45
CA GLY A 10 5.41 2.60 -4.23
C GLY A 10 6.28 3.64 -3.53
N SER A 11 7.38 4.02 -4.17
CA SER A 11 8.30 5.01 -3.62
C SER A 11 7.72 6.43 -3.57
N ASN A 12 6.83 6.75 -4.48
CA ASN A 12 6.24 8.08 -4.59
C ASN A 12 4.74 8.09 -4.34
N THR A 13 4.07 7.00 -4.57
CA THR A 13 2.62 6.93 -4.59
C THR A 13 2.13 5.69 -3.85
N ALA A 14 1.10 5.87 -3.05
CA ALA A 14 0.33 4.77 -2.48
C ALA A 14 -1.01 4.69 -3.19
N ARG A 15 -1.45 3.50 -3.54
CA ARG A 15 -2.71 3.29 -4.23
C ARG A 15 -3.53 2.22 -3.52
N LEU A 16 -4.80 2.50 -3.34
CA LEU A 16 -5.79 1.53 -2.90
C LEU A 16 -6.72 1.23 -4.06
N VAL A 17 -6.91 -0.04 -4.36
CA VAL A 17 -7.89 -0.50 -5.33
C VAL A 17 -8.83 -1.47 -4.63
N ILE A 18 -10.12 -1.22 -4.72
CA ILE A 18 -11.13 -2.10 -4.19
C ILE A 18 -11.75 -2.85 -5.35
N VAL A 19 -11.65 -4.17 -5.31
CA VAL A 19 -12.20 -5.03 -6.34
C VAL A 19 -13.27 -5.93 -5.77
N GLU A 20 -14.27 -6.23 -6.60
CA GLU A 20 -15.28 -7.22 -6.29
C GLU A 20 -15.04 -8.45 -7.15
N MET A 21 -14.90 -9.59 -6.50
CA MET A 21 -14.64 -10.85 -7.20
C MET A 21 -15.94 -11.40 -7.73
N LEU A 22 -15.95 -11.71 -9.02
CA LEU A 22 -17.06 -12.40 -9.66
C LEU A 22 -16.75 -13.91 -9.63
N GLY A 23 -17.78 -14.72 -9.55
CA GLY A 23 -17.58 -16.14 -9.28
C GLY A 23 -16.84 -16.98 -10.32
N ASP A 24 -16.50 -16.41 -11.46
CA ASP A 24 -15.81 -17.12 -12.57
C ASP A 24 -14.34 -16.72 -12.72
N GLY A 25 -13.76 -16.11 -11.70
CA GLY A 25 -12.38 -15.63 -11.73
C GLY A 25 -12.20 -14.24 -12.29
N HIS A 26 -13.26 -13.61 -12.75
CA HIS A 26 -13.23 -12.21 -13.15
C HIS A 26 -13.40 -11.31 -11.93
N PHE A 27 -13.04 -10.06 -12.09
CA PHE A 27 -13.26 -9.06 -11.06
C PHE A 27 -13.56 -7.71 -11.69
N ILE A 28 -14.19 -6.84 -10.93
CA ILE A 28 -14.43 -5.46 -11.32
C ILE A 28 -13.85 -4.52 -10.28
N VAL A 29 -13.35 -3.38 -10.74
CA VAL A 29 -12.87 -2.33 -9.84
C VAL A 29 -14.08 -1.54 -9.37
N VAL A 30 -14.29 -1.52 -8.05
CA VAL A 30 -15.42 -0.84 -7.43
C VAL A 30 -15.04 0.59 -7.06
N ASP A 31 -13.81 0.76 -6.57
CA ASP A 31 -13.31 2.07 -6.14
C ASP A 31 -11.79 2.07 -6.16
N GLN A 32 -11.21 3.25 -6.23
CA GLN A 32 -9.76 3.38 -6.11
C GLN A 32 -9.40 4.75 -5.57
N LEU A 33 -8.27 4.80 -4.87
CA LEU A 33 -7.74 6.02 -4.29
C LEU A 33 -6.24 6.02 -4.46
N LYS A 34 -5.69 7.15 -4.85
CA LYS A 34 -4.26 7.33 -5.08
C LYS A 34 -3.78 8.54 -4.30
N GLU A 35 -2.71 8.35 -3.53
CA GLU A 35 -2.12 9.41 -2.73
C GLU A 35 -0.62 9.51 -2.98
N SER A 36 -0.11 10.71 -3.03
CA SER A 36 1.32 10.96 -3.13
C SER A 36 1.94 10.91 -1.74
N VAL A 37 2.82 9.96 -1.50
CA VAL A 37 3.45 9.78 -0.18
C VAL A 37 4.93 10.11 -0.17
N ARG A 38 5.57 10.06 -1.34
CA ARG A 38 6.99 10.38 -1.51
C ARG A 38 7.89 9.65 -0.51
N LEU A 39 7.56 8.39 -0.23
CA LEU A 39 8.29 7.60 0.76
C LEU A 39 9.78 7.52 0.44
N GLY A 40 10.13 7.41 -0.84
CA GLY A 40 11.51 7.32 -1.29
C GLY A 40 12.22 8.66 -1.48
N LYS A 41 11.56 9.78 -1.15
CA LYS A 41 12.18 11.09 -1.31
C LYS A 41 13.44 11.19 -0.47
N ASP A 42 14.52 11.66 -1.08
CA ASP A 42 15.85 11.81 -0.47
C ASP A 42 16.52 10.48 -0.08
N MET A 43 15.88 9.33 -0.34
CA MET A 43 16.49 8.05 0.02
C MET A 43 17.76 7.76 -0.75
N GLU A 44 17.82 8.14 -2.02
CA GLU A 44 19.03 7.97 -2.84
C GLU A 44 20.20 8.80 -2.29
N ARG A 45 19.91 10.00 -1.79
CA ARG A 45 20.92 10.89 -1.22
C ARG A 45 21.30 10.48 0.18
N ASP A 46 20.32 10.21 1.04
CA ASP A 46 20.51 10.00 2.47
C ASP A 46 20.68 8.53 2.85
N GLY A 47 20.26 7.62 2.00
CA GLY A 47 20.40 6.17 2.21
C GLY A 47 19.41 5.57 3.19
N PHE A 48 18.44 6.32 3.69
CA PHE A 48 17.46 5.82 4.63
C PHE A 48 16.10 6.52 4.48
N LEU A 49 15.06 5.88 4.98
CA LEU A 49 13.72 6.47 5.00
C LEU A 49 13.61 7.49 6.13
N LYS A 50 13.14 8.68 5.81
CA LYS A 50 12.98 9.73 6.82
C LYS A 50 11.75 9.44 7.69
N PRO A 51 11.86 9.65 9.02
CA PRO A 51 10.73 9.42 9.92
C PRO A 51 9.47 10.20 9.53
N GLN A 52 9.63 11.42 9.03
CA GLN A 52 8.50 12.23 8.57
C GLN A 52 7.76 11.56 7.42
N ARG A 53 8.49 10.95 6.48
CA ARG A 53 7.88 10.23 5.35
C ARG A 53 7.14 8.99 5.81
N ILE A 54 7.71 8.29 6.76
CA ILE A 54 7.08 7.13 7.37
C ILE A 54 5.76 7.52 8.04
N THR A 55 5.77 8.61 8.80
CA THR A 55 4.57 9.11 9.49
C THR A 55 3.47 9.47 8.49
N GLU A 56 3.81 10.18 7.42
CA GLU A 56 2.85 10.55 6.38
C GLU A 56 2.28 9.32 5.68
N THR A 57 3.14 8.35 5.41
CA THR A 57 2.72 7.10 4.77
C THR A 57 1.76 6.32 5.67
N LEU A 58 2.03 6.26 6.96
CA LEU A 58 1.14 5.58 7.91
C LEU A 58 -0.22 6.26 8.00
N LYS A 59 -0.28 7.59 7.92
CA LYS A 59 -1.56 8.31 7.86
C LYS A 59 -2.36 7.92 6.63
N THR A 60 -1.69 7.82 5.49
CA THR A 60 -2.34 7.41 4.24
C THR A 60 -2.86 5.99 4.34
N LEU A 61 -2.08 5.08 4.90
CA LEU A 61 -2.51 3.69 5.07
C LEU A 61 -3.72 3.58 6.02
N LYS A 62 -3.75 4.39 7.06
CA LYS A 62 -4.92 4.43 7.96
C LYS A 62 -6.16 4.94 7.25
N MET A 63 -6.01 5.94 6.38
CA MET A 63 -7.11 6.42 5.56
C MET A 63 -7.62 5.34 4.62
N PHE A 64 -6.72 4.59 3.99
CA PHE A 64 -7.08 3.46 3.14
C PHE A 64 -7.85 2.40 3.93
N ARG A 65 -7.41 2.12 5.16
CA ARG A 65 -8.11 1.17 6.03
C ARG A 65 -9.54 1.63 6.32
N LYS A 66 -9.73 2.91 6.60
CA LYS A 66 -11.05 3.47 6.85
C LYS A 66 -11.97 3.31 5.63
N LEU A 67 -11.42 3.54 4.44
CA LEU A 67 -12.21 3.36 3.21
C LEU A 67 -12.60 1.89 3.02
N CYS A 68 -11.69 0.98 3.28
CA CYS A 68 -11.99 -0.44 3.24
C CYS A 68 -13.08 -0.82 4.25
N ASP A 69 -12.99 -0.29 5.47
CA ASP A 69 -14.01 -0.55 6.49
C ASP A 69 -15.38 -0.02 6.06
N ALA A 70 -15.42 1.15 5.40
CA ALA A 70 -16.66 1.72 4.89
C ALA A 70 -17.30 0.86 3.79
N HIS A 71 -16.49 0.13 3.04
CA HIS A 71 -16.97 -0.81 2.03
C HIS A 71 -17.24 -2.20 2.59
N GLY A 72 -17.03 -2.43 3.88
CA GLY A 72 -17.24 -3.73 4.49
C GLY A 72 -16.22 -4.78 4.07
N ILE A 73 -15.01 -4.35 3.74
CA ILE A 73 -13.96 -5.24 3.25
C ILE A 73 -13.24 -5.90 4.41
N GLU A 74 -13.18 -7.22 4.41
CA GLU A 74 -12.48 -8.00 5.44
C GLU A 74 -11.06 -8.38 5.04
N LYS A 75 -10.81 -8.50 3.73
CA LYS A 75 -9.50 -8.93 3.23
C LYS A 75 -8.78 -7.80 2.54
N ILE A 76 -7.61 -7.46 3.05
CA ILE A 76 -6.75 -6.42 2.49
C ILE A 76 -5.39 -7.05 2.18
N ILE A 77 -4.93 -6.87 0.95
CA ILE A 77 -3.62 -7.30 0.49
C ILE A 77 -2.77 -6.04 0.30
N ALA A 78 -1.66 -5.95 1.01
CA ALA A 78 -0.76 -4.82 0.88
C ALA A 78 0.57 -5.28 0.28
N VAL A 79 1.04 -4.56 -0.73
CA VAL A 79 2.29 -4.84 -1.41
C VAL A 79 3.15 -3.58 -1.40
N ALA A 80 4.37 -3.69 -0.94
CA ALA A 80 5.34 -2.62 -1.00
C ALA A 80 6.37 -2.96 -2.10
N THR A 81 6.41 -2.17 -3.16
CA THR A 81 7.21 -2.46 -4.35
C THR A 81 8.47 -1.62 -4.45
N ALA A 82 8.64 -0.65 -3.56
CA ALA A 82 9.74 0.28 -3.68
C ALA A 82 10.19 0.81 -2.33
N ALA A 83 11.18 1.71 -2.35
CA ALA A 83 11.73 2.36 -1.16
C ALA A 83 12.31 1.40 -0.13
N VAL A 84 13.04 0.40 -0.63
CA VAL A 84 13.81 -0.49 0.24
C VAL A 84 15.12 0.23 0.59
N PRO A 85 15.42 0.45 1.86
CA PRO A 85 16.70 1.03 2.25
C PRO A 85 17.86 0.16 1.80
N LYS A 86 18.92 0.80 1.28
CA LYS A 86 20.09 0.08 0.81
C LYS A 86 20.91 -0.52 1.95
N THR A 87 20.69 -0.09 3.17
CA THR A 87 21.50 -0.47 4.33
C THR A 87 20.63 -1.02 5.44
N GLY A 88 21.02 -2.19 5.94
CA GLY A 88 20.56 -2.71 7.21
C GLY A 88 19.14 -3.27 7.28
N TRP A 89 18.42 -3.24 6.19
CA TRP A 89 17.06 -3.72 6.19
C TRP A 89 16.87 -4.73 5.06
N ALA A 90 16.75 -5.97 5.42
CA ALA A 90 16.50 -7.03 4.46
C ALA A 90 15.01 -7.08 4.14
N ALA A 91 14.60 -6.33 3.12
CA ALA A 91 13.25 -6.50 2.61
C ALA A 91 13.22 -7.70 1.66
N PRO A 92 12.11 -8.42 1.63
CA PRO A 92 11.93 -9.50 0.64
C PRO A 92 12.05 -8.92 -0.77
N ARG A 93 12.68 -9.69 -1.66
CA ARG A 93 12.90 -9.27 -3.05
C ARG A 93 11.62 -9.01 -3.85
N TYR A 94 10.50 -9.47 -3.36
CA TYR A 94 9.24 -9.48 -4.10
C TYR A 94 8.22 -8.50 -3.55
N GLY A 95 8.67 -7.45 -2.94
CA GLY A 95 7.74 -6.60 -2.25
C GLY A 95 7.26 -7.27 -0.98
N TRP A 96 6.83 -6.45 -0.09
CA TRP A 96 6.39 -6.91 1.21
C TRP A 96 4.89 -7.07 1.17
N CYS A 97 4.44 -8.31 1.24
CA CYS A 97 3.02 -8.60 1.38
C CYS A 97 2.76 -8.77 2.86
N GLY A 98 2.16 -7.79 3.49
CA GLY A 98 2.05 -7.80 4.93
C GLY A 98 0.76 -7.30 5.49
N TRP A 99 0.64 -7.49 6.74
CA TRP A 99 -0.54 -7.24 7.57
C TRP A 99 -0.42 -5.92 8.31
N LEU A 100 0.10 -4.91 7.64
CA LEU A 100 0.31 -3.59 8.21
C LEU A 100 -0.98 -2.95 8.67
N LEU A 101 -2.05 -3.55 8.34
CA LEU A 101 -3.37 -3.07 8.65
C LEU A 101 -4.11 -4.12 9.48
#